data_bf6c3455170e85685340130fdcd85c49
#
_entry.id   bf6c3455170e85685340130fdcd85c49
#
_cell.length_a   1.000
_cell.length_b   1.000
_cell.length_c   1.000
_cell.angle_alpha   90.00
_cell.angle_beta   90.00
_cell.angle_gamma   90.00
#
_symmetry.space_group_name_H-M   'P 1'
#
loop_
_entity.id
_entity.type
_entity.pdbx_description
1 polymer ?
#
loop_
_entity_poly.entity_id
_entity_poly.type
_entity_poly.pdbx_seq_one_letter_code
_entity_poly.pdbx_strand_id
1 'polypeptide(L)'
;PESIPPYTRSIAKEAGWQWEIPLSHRNGNGYVFSSRHLDLDQAKAELTKSLGDSIEAEPRVIRFKPGKRQRFWEKNCVAIGLAAGFLEPLESTAIHLSQLGIFWLLPFLPNGRPCQEEVSVYNEQMTSAYEQAKSFLILHYVTSERRDTQFWRDCANVEMPGMLRTRIEMFRQTGRCYIPEGELFSQGSWLAVMMGQGVSADQYPFFADIAKEGLLEDYMGKLLQTYEQELLQMKEHSPPQLSS
;
A
#
# COMPACT_ATOMS: atom_id res chain seq x y z
N PRO A 1 -18.22 6.31 24.98
CA PRO A 1 -17.38 5.62 24.02
C PRO A 1 -16.53 6.65 23.34
N GLU A 2 -15.19 6.50 23.44
CA GLU A 2 -14.26 7.31 22.68
C GLU A 2 -14.55 7.09 21.19
N SER A 3 -14.54 8.17 20.41
CA SER A 3 -14.80 8.09 18.97
C SER A 3 -13.78 7.15 18.31
N ILE A 4 -14.25 6.19 17.52
CA ILE A 4 -13.38 5.26 16.80
C ILE A 4 -12.69 6.04 15.68
N PRO A 5 -11.34 6.09 15.61
CA PRO A 5 -10.65 6.77 14.52
C PRO A 5 -11.02 6.16 13.16
N PRO A 6 -11.32 6.96 12.12
CA PRO A 6 -11.74 6.45 10.83
C PRO A 6 -10.56 6.01 9.93
N TYR A 7 -9.39 5.73 10.50
CA TYR A 7 -8.19 5.41 9.76
C TYR A 7 -7.37 4.28 10.42
N THR A 8 -6.66 3.55 9.60
CA THR A 8 -5.64 2.57 10.01
C THR A 8 -4.31 3.29 10.24
N ARG A 9 -3.56 2.85 11.24
CA ARG A 9 -2.20 3.33 11.50
C ARG A 9 -1.19 2.25 11.18
N SER A 10 -0.09 2.65 10.53
CA SER A 10 1.10 1.83 10.31
C SER A 10 2.28 2.49 11.01
N ILE A 11 2.82 1.82 12.02
CA ILE A 11 3.84 2.37 12.93
C ILE A 11 5.14 1.61 12.69
N ALA A 12 6.18 2.30 12.23
CA ALA A 12 7.49 1.71 12.02
C ALA A 12 8.11 1.24 13.35
N LYS A 13 8.61 0.00 13.37
CA LYS A 13 9.26 -0.66 14.51
C LYS A 13 10.71 -1.01 14.17
N GLU A 14 11.43 -1.68 15.07
CA GLU A 14 12.86 -2.02 14.88
C GLU A 14 13.10 -2.94 13.67
N ALA A 15 12.24 -3.94 13.46
CA ALA A 15 12.43 -4.95 12.42
C ALA A 15 11.21 -5.11 11.48
N GLY A 16 10.43 -4.06 11.31
CA GLY A 16 9.21 -4.06 10.52
C GLY A 16 8.26 -2.95 10.90
N TRP A 17 6.97 -3.25 10.99
CA TRP A 17 5.94 -2.26 11.31
C TRP A 17 4.74 -2.90 12.01
N GLN A 18 4.09 -2.13 12.87
CA GLN A 18 2.87 -2.52 13.56
C GLN A 18 1.68 -1.85 12.88
N TRP A 19 0.63 -2.62 12.62
CA TRP A 19 -0.66 -2.09 12.20
C TRP A 19 -1.60 -1.96 13.38
N GLU A 20 -2.42 -0.93 13.32
CA GLU A 20 -3.50 -0.66 14.26
C GLU A 20 -4.75 -0.33 13.46
N ILE A 21 -5.78 -1.16 13.58
CA ILE A 21 -7.02 -1.08 12.80
C ILE A 21 -8.19 -0.98 13.77
N PRO A 22 -8.81 0.20 13.89
CA PRO A 22 -10.02 0.37 14.67
C PRO A 22 -11.18 -0.39 14.01
N LEU A 23 -11.79 -1.29 14.77
CA LEU A 23 -12.99 -2.03 14.37
C LEU A 23 -14.16 -1.65 15.30
N SER A 24 -15.37 -1.97 14.91
CA SER A 24 -16.58 -1.66 15.67
C SER A 24 -16.64 -2.24 17.09
N HIS A 25 -15.88 -3.30 17.34
CA HIS A 25 -15.93 -4.05 18.62
C HIS A 25 -14.56 -4.19 19.30
N ARG A 26 -13.47 -3.82 18.63
CA ARG A 26 -12.10 -3.89 19.17
C ARG A 26 -11.13 -3.10 18.31
N ASN A 27 -9.93 -2.83 18.81
CA ASN A 27 -8.79 -2.43 17.99
C ASN A 27 -7.98 -3.67 17.59
N GLY A 28 -7.93 -3.95 16.27
CA GLY A 28 -7.03 -4.94 15.72
C GLY A 28 -5.59 -4.43 15.74
N ASN A 29 -4.65 -5.24 16.20
CA ASN A 29 -3.22 -4.92 16.21
C ASN A 29 -2.40 -6.10 15.73
N GLY A 30 -1.28 -5.82 15.08
CA GLY A 30 -0.34 -6.85 14.69
C GLY A 30 1.01 -6.28 14.29
N TYR A 31 2.06 -7.07 14.47
CA TYR A 31 3.41 -6.73 14.12
C TYR A 31 3.87 -7.57 12.92
N VAL A 32 4.09 -6.91 11.79
CA VAL A 32 4.72 -7.50 10.60
C VAL A 32 6.22 -7.29 10.73
N PHE A 33 6.98 -8.36 10.87
CA PHE A 33 8.42 -8.27 11.11
C PHE A 33 9.23 -9.24 10.27
N SER A 34 10.51 -8.93 10.09
CA SER A 34 11.46 -9.78 9.39
C SER A 34 12.11 -10.76 10.35
N SER A 35 11.87 -12.05 10.15
CA SER A 35 12.51 -13.12 10.94
C SER A 35 14.04 -13.24 10.77
N ARG A 36 14.64 -12.43 9.89
CA ARG A 36 16.11 -12.30 9.80
C ARG A 36 16.66 -11.31 10.82
N HIS A 37 15.83 -10.40 11.31
CA HIS A 37 16.25 -9.26 12.13
C HIS A 37 15.66 -9.28 13.55
N LEU A 38 14.63 -10.08 13.77
CA LEU A 38 13.96 -10.20 15.07
C LEU A 38 13.44 -11.62 15.24
N ASP A 39 13.63 -12.21 16.41
CA ASP A 39 13.01 -13.49 16.72
C ASP A 39 11.54 -13.35 17.14
N LEU A 40 10.84 -14.47 17.19
CA LEU A 40 9.40 -14.50 17.46
C LEU A 40 9.05 -14.03 18.87
N ASP A 41 9.85 -14.41 19.87
CA ASP A 41 9.56 -14.11 21.27
C ASP A 41 9.79 -12.64 21.56
N GLN A 42 10.85 -12.06 20.96
CA GLN A 42 11.10 -10.62 21.00
C GLN A 42 9.96 -9.85 20.29
N ALA A 43 9.53 -10.29 19.11
CA ALA A 43 8.43 -9.64 18.38
C ALA A 43 7.11 -9.65 19.19
N LYS A 44 6.81 -10.76 19.85
CA LYS A 44 5.67 -10.86 20.77
C LYS A 44 5.81 -9.91 21.95
N ALA A 45 6.98 -9.89 22.59
CA ALA A 45 7.25 -9.02 23.73
C ALA A 45 7.11 -7.54 23.36
N GLU A 46 7.64 -7.12 22.21
CA GLU A 46 7.52 -5.75 21.71
C GLU A 46 6.06 -5.37 21.42
N LEU A 47 5.30 -6.25 20.76
CA LEU A 47 3.87 -6.02 20.50
C LEU A 47 3.10 -5.91 21.82
N THR A 48 3.29 -6.86 22.74
CA THR A 48 2.64 -6.88 24.06
C THR A 48 2.97 -5.60 24.84
N LYS A 49 4.25 -5.22 24.87
CA LYS A 49 4.69 -3.97 25.53
C LYS A 49 4.04 -2.73 24.92
N SER A 50 3.84 -2.68 23.61
CA SER A 50 3.23 -1.53 22.93
C SER A 50 1.73 -1.39 23.20
N LEU A 51 1.05 -2.49 23.53
CA LEU A 51 -0.39 -2.54 23.80
C LEU A 51 -0.72 -2.40 25.29
N GLY A 52 0.24 -2.68 26.18
CA GLY A 52 0.06 -2.61 27.63
C GLY A 52 -1.08 -3.50 28.12
N ASP A 53 -1.89 -2.98 29.03
CA ASP A 53 -3.02 -3.71 29.65
C ASP A 53 -4.24 -3.86 28.72
N SER A 54 -4.19 -3.34 27.49
CA SER A 54 -5.28 -3.40 26.52
C SER A 54 -5.36 -4.71 25.74
N ILE A 55 -4.59 -5.72 26.12
CA ILE A 55 -4.53 -7.01 25.41
C ILE A 55 -5.70 -7.90 25.85
N GLU A 56 -6.56 -8.24 24.88
CA GLU A 56 -7.71 -9.13 25.12
C GLU A 56 -7.40 -10.62 24.85
N ALA A 57 -6.36 -10.89 24.05
CA ALA A 57 -6.00 -12.26 23.64
C ALA A 57 -4.50 -12.37 23.32
N GLU A 58 -3.96 -13.58 23.47
CA GLU A 58 -2.59 -13.91 23.08
C GLU A 58 -2.35 -13.65 21.59
N PRO A 59 -1.19 -13.04 21.20
CA PRO A 59 -0.85 -12.78 19.82
C PRO A 59 -0.76 -14.07 18.98
N ARG A 60 -1.54 -14.14 17.90
CA ARG A 60 -1.51 -15.26 16.96
C ARG A 60 -0.38 -15.08 15.95
N VAL A 61 0.43 -16.11 15.78
CA VAL A 61 1.52 -16.11 14.81
C VAL A 61 1.03 -16.55 13.43
N ILE A 62 1.25 -15.70 12.43
CA ILE A 62 0.98 -16.00 11.03
C ILE A 62 2.29 -15.89 10.26
N ARG A 63 2.78 -17.02 9.75
CA ARG A 63 3.99 -17.06 8.92
C ARG A 63 3.60 -16.94 7.46
N PHE A 64 4.25 -16.05 6.73
CA PHE A 64 4.05 -15.91 5.29
C PHE A 64 5.38 -15.66 4.59
N LYS A 65 5.40 -15.95 3.29
CA LYS A 65 6.47 -15.60 2.39
C LYS A 65 5.85 -14.78 1.25
N PRO A 66 6.23 -13.51 1.08
CA PRO A 66 5.74 -12.70 -0.02
C PRO A 66 6.10 -13.32 -1.37
N GLY A 67 5.18 -13.27 -2.29
CA GLY A 67 5.40 -13.78 -3.65
C GLY A 67 4.12 -13.92 -4.44
N LYS A 68 4.27 -14.25 -5.71
CA LYS A 68 3.18 -14.52 -6.65
C LYS A 68 3.45 -15.79 -7.43
N ARG A 69 2.42 -16.37 -8.03
CA ARG A 69 2.58 -17.46 -9.00
C ARG A 69 3.31 -16.94 -10.24
N GLN A 70 4.09 -17.81 -10.88
CA GLN A 70 4.69 -17.52 -12.17
C GLN A 70 3.63 -17.46 -13.28
N ARG A 71 2.59 -18.32 -13.15
CA ARG A 71 1.41 -18.34 -14.00
C ARG A 71 0.17 -18.40 -13.10
N PHE A 72 -0.74 -17.47 -13.30
CA PHE A 72 -2.01 -17.39 -12.56
C PHE A 72 -3.07 -18.28 -13.21
N TRP A 73 -3.02 -18.39 -14.53
CA TRP A 73 -3.86 -19.31 -15.30
C TRP A 73 -2.98 -20.34 -16.01
N GLU A 74 -3.18 -21.59 -15.68
CA GLU A 74 -2.50 -22.74 -16.27
C GLU A 74 -3.51 -23.82 -16.63
N LYS A 75 -3.63 -24.19 -17.90
CA LYS A 75 -4.61 -25.18 -18.39
C LYS A 75 -6.05 -24.80 -17.99
N ASN A 76 -6.70 -25.64 -17.19
CA ASN A 76 -8.06 -25.43 -16.68
C ASN A 76 -8.10 -24.90 -15.23
N CYS A 77 -6.98 -24.41 -14.71
CA CYS A 77 -6.88 -23.93 -13.34
C CYS A 77 -6.47 -22.45 -13.30
N VAL A 78 -7.26 -21.65 -12.59
CA VAL A 78 -6.96 -20.22 -12.35
C VAL A 78 -6.75 -20.00 -10.86
N ALA A 79 -5.62 -19.44 -10.48
CA ALA A 79 -5.32 -19.05 -9.11
C ALA A 79 -5.80 -17.62 -8.85
N ILE A 80 -6.67 -17.42 -7.88
CA ILE A 80 -7.21 -16.12 -7.45
C ILE A 80 -7.01 -15.96 -5.94
N GLY A 81 -6.92 -14.74 -5.46
CA GLY A 81 -6.72 -14.43 -4.05
C GLY A 81 -5.38 -14.94 -3.51
N LEU A 82 -5.36 -15.50 -2.31
CA LEU A 82 -4.13 -15.99 -1.67
C LEU A 82 -3.48 -17.16 -2.45
N ALA A 83 -4.23 -17.88 -3.28
CA ALA A 83 -3.70 -18.93 -4.16
C ALA A 83 -2.86 -18.32 -5.31
N ALA A 84 -3.17 -17.10 -5.73
CA ALA A 84 -2.44 -16.36 -6.77
C ALA A 84 -1.10 -15.79 -6.25
N GLY A 85 -1.12 -15.30 -5.03
CA GLY A 85 0.03 -14.71 -4.37
C GLY A 85 -0.36 -13.93 -3.13
N PHE A 86 0.65 -13.52 -2.38
CA PHE A 86 0.48 -12.66 -1.22
C PHE A 86 1.65 -11.69 -1.12
N LEU A 87 1.35 -10.42 -0.90
CA LEU A 87 2.31 -9.39 -0.53
C LEU A 87 2.02 -8.97 0.92
N GLU A 88 2.98 -8.34 1.57
CA GLU A 88 2.74 -7.84 2.92
C GLU A 88 1.59 -6.81 2.94
N PRO A 89 0.85 -6.68 4.05
CA PRO A 89 -0.41 -5.92 4.05
C PRO A 89 -0.25 -4.41 4.25
N LEU A 90 0.94 -3.82 4.12
CA LEU A 90 1.18 -2.38 4.34
C LEU A 90 0.20 -1.50 3.55
N GLU A 91 -0.08 -1.86 2.28
CA GLU A 91 -0.99 -1.16 1.39
C GLU A 91 -2.36 -1.86 1.21
N SER A 92 -2.61 -2.90 1.99
CA SER A 92 -3.89 -3.65 2.00
C SER A 92 -4.38 -4.14 0.63
N THR A 93 -3.46 -4.44 -0.32
CA THR A 93 -3.76 -4.74 -1.73
C THR A 93 -4.38 -6.12 -1.99
N ALA A 94 -4.40 -7.03 -1.00
CA ALA A 94 -4.78 -8.43 -1.22
C ALA A 94 -6.21 -8.61 -1.76
N ILE A 95 -7.19 -7.87 -1.24
CA ILE A 95 -8.58 -7.92 -1.71
C ILE A 95 -8.68 -7.32 -3.11
N HIS A 96 -8.03 -6.18 -3.35
CA HIS A 96 -8.03 -5.52 -4.64
C HIS A 96 -7.43 -6.41 -5.74
N LEU A 97 -6.28 -7.04 -5.50
CA LEU A 97 -5.68 -8.00 -6.44
C LEU A 97 -6.58 -9.21 -6.70
N SER A 98 -7.32 -9.66 -5.69
CA SER A 98 -8.31 -10.74 -5.86
C SER A 98 -9.47 -10.29 -6.75
N GLN A 99 -9.99 -9.09 -6.55
CA GLN A 99 -11.06 -8.51 -7.38
C GLN A 99 -10.61 -8.29 -8.82
N LEU A 100 -9.39 -7.80 -9.05
CA LEU A 100 -8.81 -7.67 -10.39
C LEU A 100 -8.69 -9.03 -11.09
N GLY A 101 -8.25 -10.07 -10.35
CA GLY A 101 -8.19 -11.42 -10.89
C GLY A 101 -9.54 -11.96 -11.35
N ILE A 102 -10.61 -11.66 -10.61
CA ILE A 102 -11.98 -12.01 -11.03
C ILE A 102 -12.41 -11.16 -12.21
N PHE A 103 -12.24 -9.85 -12.12
CA PHE A 103 -12.67 -8.90 -13.14
C PHE A 103 -12.04 -9.18 -14.52
N TRP A 104 -10.75 -9.44 -14.57
CA TRP A 104 -10.04 -9.75 -15.81
C TRP A 104 -10.29 -11.17 -16.32
N LEU A 105 -10.69 -12.11 -15.45
CA LEU A 105 -11.07 -13.46 -15.89
C LEU A 105 -12.43 -13.50 -16.57
N LEU A 106 -13.39 -12.70 -16.11
CA LEU A 106 -14.79 -12.77 -16.58
C LEU A 106 -14.94 -12.67 -18.10
N PRO A 107 -14.25 -11.73 -18.81
CA PRO A 107 -14.34 -11.65 -20.28
C PRO A 107 -13.77 -12.88 -21.01
N PHE A 108 -12.89 -13.63 -20.38
CA PHE A 108 -12.20 -14.78 -20.94
C PHE A 108 -12.74 -16.12 -20.48
N LEU A 109 -13.92 -16.14 -19.82
CA LEU A 109 -14.54 -17.40 -19.40
C LEU A 109 -14.87 -18.24 -20.65
N PRO A 110 -14.21 -19.40 -20.87
CA PRO A 110 -14.32 -20.12 -22.13
C PRO A 110 -15.60 -20.95 -22.22
N ASN A 111 -16.17 -21.02 -23.40
CA ASN A 111 -17.25 -21.96 -23.75
C ASN A 111 -16.72 -23.37 -24.08
N GLY A 112 -15.53 -23.70 -23.62
CA GLY A 112 -14.84 -24.94 -23.92
C GLY A 112 -13.39 -24.92 -23.41
N ARG A 113 -12.42 -25.20 -24.29
CA ARG A 113 -10.99 -25.07 -23.93
C ARG A 113 -10.58 -23.58 -23.99
N PRO A 114 -9.81 -23.10 -23.01
CA PRO A 114 -9.30 -21.74 -23.05
C PRO A 114 -8.41 -21.50 -24.29
N CYS A 115 -8.56 -20.33 -24.91
CA CYS A 115 -7.63 -19.84 -25.91
C CYS A 115 -6.27 -19.50 -25.26
N GLN A 116 -5.18 -19.90 -25.89
CA GLN A 116 -3.83 -19.69 -25.33
C GLN A 116 -3.49 -18.21 -25.24
N GLU A 117 -3.96 -17.39 -26.16
CA GLU A 117 -3.77 -15.95 -26.21
C GLU A 117 -4.50 -15.26 -25.04
N GLU A 118 -5.73 -15.66 -24.75
CA GLU A 118 -6.48 -15.16 -23.58
C GLU A 118 -5.79 -15.51 -22.26
N VAL A 119 -5.28 -16.74 -22.15
CA VAL A 119 -4.49 -17.19 -21.00
C VAL A 119 -3.22 -16.33 -20.84
N SER A 120 -2.55 -15.99 -21.94
CA SER A 120 -1.35 -15.14 -21.93
C SER A 120 -1.68 -13.73 -21.44
N VAL A 121 -2.70 -13.10 -22.03
CA VAL A 121 -3.14 -11.74 -21.66
C VAL A 121 -3.53 -11.68 -20.19
N TYR A 122 -4.32 -12.65 -19.68
CA TYR A 122 -4.67 -12.72 -18.26
C TYR A 122 -3.43 -12.80 -17.35
N ASN A 123 -2.48 -13.69 -17.69
CA ASN A 123 -1.26 -13.86 -16.92
C ASN A 123 -0.39 -12.60 -16.92
N GLU A 124 -0.31 -11.88 -18.03
CA GLU A 124 0.42 -10.62 -18.15
C GLU A 124 -0.20 -9.52 -17.28
N GLN A 125 -1.53 -9.35 -17.35
CA GLN A 125 -2.24 -8.37 -16.54
C GLN A 125 -2.07 -8.62 -15.04
N MET A 126 -2.27 -9.87 -14.61
CA MET A 126 -2.06 -10.25 -13.21
C MET A 126 -0.59 -10.05 -12.77
N THR A 127 0.36 -10.40 -13.63
CA THR A 127 1.79 -10.18 -13.35
C THR A 127 2.07 -8.70 -13.17
N SER A 128 1.58 -7.86 -14.07
CA SER A 128 1.73 -6.40 -14.00
C SER A 128 1.18 -5.84 -12.69
N ALA A 129 -0.04 -6.23 -12.30
CA ALA A 129 -0.66 -5.78 -11.06
C ALA A 129 0.16 -6.13 -9.82
N TYR A 130 0.66 -7.35 -9.72
CA TYR A 130 1.52 -7.76 -8.61
C TYR A 130 2.87 -7.03 -8.59
N GLU A 131 3.48 -6.77 -9.75
CA GLU A 131 4.75 -6.02 -9.82
C GLU A 131 4.54 -4.53 -9.49
N GLN A 132 3.40 -3.94 -9.85
CA GLN A 132 3.04 -2.58 -9.45
C GLN A 132 2.84 -2.48 -7.93
N ALA A 133 2.07 -3.40 -7.34
CA ALA A 133 1.86 -3.46 -5.89
C ALA A 133 3.19 -3.66 -5.15
N LYS A 134 4.06 -4.55 -5.62
CA LYS A 134 5.40 -4.76 -5.08
C LYS A 134 6.27 -3.50 -5.18
N SER A 135 6.24 -2.82 -6.32
CA SER A 135 7.02 -1.58 -6.53
C SER A 135 6.58 -0.48 -5.56
N PHE A 136 5.28 -0.35 -5.33
CA PHE A 136 4.74 0.62 -4.39
C PHE A 136 5.10 0.29 -2.93
N LEU A 137 5.10 -1.00 -2.56
CA LEU A 137 5.61 -1.44 -1.25
C LEU A 137 7.10 -1.13 -1.09
N ILE A 138 7.92 -1.44 -2.10
CA ILE A 138 9.36 -1.13 -2.07
C ILE A 138 9.60 0.37 -1.91
N LEU A 139 8.77 1.23 -2.54
CA LEU A 139 8.86 2.68 -2.39
C LEU A 139 8.88 3.09 -0.91
N HIS A 140 7.97 2.57 -0.09
CA HIS A 140 7.89 2.90 1.34
C HIS A 140 9.18 2.62 2.10
N TYR A 141 9.87 1.54 1.74
CA TYR A 141 11.10 1.13 2.41
C TYR A 141 12.33 1.87 1.93
N VAL A 142 12.48 2.05 0.61
CA VAL A 142 13.69 2.68 0.05
C VAL A 142 13.74 4.18 0.24
N THR A 143 12.58 4.84 0.37
CA THR A 143 12.49 6.27 0.63
C THR A 143 12.48 6.61 2.11
N SER A 144 12.29 5.64 3.01
CA SER A 144 12.39 5.86 4.44
C SER A 144 13.77 6.37 4.82
N GLU A 145 13.84 7.40 5.66
CA GLU A 145 15.10 7.95 6.18
C GLU A 145 15.67 7.14 7.37
N ARG A 146 14.93 6.16 7.87
CA ARG A 146 15.37 5.34 9.00
C ARG A 146 16.62 4.53 8.66
N ARG A 147 17.61 4.58 9.56
CA ARG A 147 18.88 3.83 9.47
C ARG A 147 19.33 3.32 10.84
N ASP A 148 18.47 3.45 11.83
CA ASP A 148 18.72 3.15 13.23
C ASP A 148 18.95 1.65 13.48
N THR A 149 18.27 0.77 12.75
CA THR A 149 18.42 -0.69 12.87
C THR A 149 18.99 -1.33 11.61
N GLN A 150 19.44 -2.59 11.71
CA GLN A 150 19.92 -3.34 10.55
C GLN A 150 18.80 -3.58 9.53
N PHE A 151 17.57 -3.84 10.00
CA PHE A 151 16.41 -4.00 9.13
C PHE A 151 16.21 -2.78 8.20
N TRP A 152 16.22 -1.57 8.75
CA TRP A 152 16.02 -0.35 7.95
C TRP A 152 17.20 -0.05 7.03
N ARG A 153 18.42 -0.38 7.44
CA ARG A 153 19.60 -0.29 6.56
C ARG A 153 19.50 -1.27 5.37
N ASP A 154 19.07 -2.51 5.63
CA ASP A 154 18.89 -3.50 4.57
C ASP A 154 17.75 -3.11 3.63
N CYS A 155 16.65 -2.60 4.15
CA CYS A 155 15.51 -2.10 3.35
C CYS A 155 15.92 -0.93 2.44
N ALA A 156 16.76 -0.02 2.91
CA ALA A 156 17.26 1.09 2.10
C ALA A 156 18.14 0.65 0.92
N ASN A 157 18.76 -0.53 1.03
CA ASN A 157 19.67 -1.09 0.03
C ASN A 157 19.00 -2.19 -0.84
N VAL A 158 17.68 -2.35 -0.73
CA VAL A 158 16.98 -3.35 -1.55
C VAL A 158 17.07 -2.97 -3.02
N GLU A 159 17.20 -3.97 -3.89
CA GLU A 159 17.21 -3.74 -5.33
C GLU A 159 15.85 -3.20 -5.80
N MET A 160 15.88 -1.98 -6.33
CA MET A 160 14.68 -1.33 -6.87
C MET A 160 14.42 -1.78 -8.31
N PRO A 161 13.16 -2.11 -8.66
CA PRO A 161 12.75 -2.23 -10.06
C PRO A 161 13.12 -0.97 -10.85
N GLY A 162 13.56 -1.15 -12.12
CA GLY A 162 14.05 -0.04 -12.93
C GLY A 162 13.04 1.10 -13.08
N MET A 163 11.76 0.78 -13.30
CA MET A 163 10.69 1.77 -13.41
C MET A 163 10.47 2.56 -12.11
N LEU A 164 10.58 1.90 -10.94
CA LEU A 164 10.50 2.58 -9.65
C LEU A 164 11.63 3.59 -9.48
N ARG A 165 12.86 3.17 -9.79
CA ARG A 165 14.03 4.06 -9.74
C ARG A 165 13.84 5.28 -10.66
N THR A 166 13.41 5.03 -11.90
CA THR A 166 13.12 6.12 -12.86
C THR A 166 12.07 7.09 -12.34
N ARG A 167 10.99 6.59 -11.73
CA ARG A 167 9.92 7.44 -11.19
C ARG A 167 10.40 8.33 -10.04
N ILE A 168 11.14 7.75 -9.08
CA ILE A 168 11.71 8.51 -7.96
C ILE A 168 12.69 9.57 -8.46
N GLU A 169 13.58 9.20 -9.39
CA GLU A 169 14.60 10.11 -9.91
C GLU A 169 13.98 11.24 -10.74
N MET A 170 13.00 10.91 -11.58
CA MET A 170 12.25 11.91 -12.34
C MET A 170 11.54 12.91 -11.39
N PHE A 171 10.92 12.42 -10.32
CA PHE A 171 10.31 13.29 -9.33
C PHE A 171 11.34 14.21 -8.67
N ARG A 172 12.48 13.67 -8.23
CA ARG A 172 13.57 14.46 -7.63
C ARG A 172 14.06 15.57 -8.55
N GLN A 173 14.31 15.25 -9.81
CA GLN A 173 14.89 16.22 -10.74
C GLN A 173 13.87 17.24 -11.26
N THR A 174 12.61 16.88 -11.40
CA THR A 174 11.64 17.69 -12.17
C THR A 174 10.33 18.00 -11.45
N GLY A 175 10.09 17.44 -10.26
CA GLY A 175 8.79 17.52 -9.57
C GLY A 175 7.66 16.75 -10.25
N ARG A 176 7.94 15.99 -11.33
CA ARG A 176 6.93 15.27 -12.09
C ARG A 176 6.84 13.83 -11.63
N CYS A 177 5.62 13.38 -11.37
CA CYS A 177 5.31 11.98 -11.09
C CYS A 177 4.51 11.40 -12.25
N TYR A 178 5.17 10.68 -13.15
CA TYR A 178 4.52 10.03 -14.29
C TYR A 178 3.81 8.75 -13.85
N ILE A 179 2.53 8.65 -14.19
CA ILE A 179 1.69 7.48 -13.94
C ILE A 179 1.19 6.96 -15.29
N PRO A 180 1.59 5.76 -15.71
CA PRO A 180 1.07 5.16 -16.94
C PRO A 180 -0.41 4.79 -16.78
N GLU A 181 -1.09 4.61 -17.91
CA GLU A 181 -2.45 4.09 -17.92
C GLU A 181 -2.48 2.66 -17.33
N GLY A 182 -3.50 2.36 -16.54
CA GLY A 182 -3.64 1.07 -15.87
C GLY A 182 -2.77 0.88 -14.63
N GLU A 183 -2.16 1.93 -14.10
CA GLU A 183 -1.45 1.89 -12.82
C GLU A 183 -2.43 1.68 -11.65
N LEU A 184 -2.08 0.80 -10.71
CA LEU A 184 -2.91 0.48 -9.53
C LEU A 184 -3.07 1.66 -8.57
N PHE A 185 -2.03 2.46 -8.42
CA PHE A 185 -2.00 3.56 -7.48
C PHE A 185 -2.05 4.90 -8.22
N SER A 186 -2.88 5.79 -7.74
CA SER A 186 -3.03 7.12 -8.29
C SER A 186 -1.73 7.94 -8.17
N GLN A 187 -1.61 8.98 -8.99
CA GLN A 187 -0.52 9.95 -8.86
C GLN A 187 -0.46 10.55 -7.44
N GLY A 188 -1.64 10.85 -6.86
CA GLY A 188 -1.73 11.34 -5.49
C GLY A 188 -1.15 10.38 -4.46
N SER A 189 -1.38 9.07 -4.61
CA SER A 189 -0.81 8.05 -3.73
C SER A 189 0.72 8.02 -3.82
N TRP A 190 1.28 8.04 -5.04
CA TRP A 190 2.73 8.09 -5.26
C TRP A 190 3.37 9.34 -4.66
N LEU A 191 2.75 10.51 -4.88
CA LEU A 191 3.21 11.79 -4.34
C LEU A 191 3.13 11.81 -2.80
N ALA A 192 2.03 11.32 -2.24
CA ALA A 192 1.85 11.26 -0.78
C ALA A 192 2.95 10.44 -0.10
N VAL A 193 3.32 9.28 -0.67
CA VAL A 193 4.40 8.46 -0.11
C VAL A 193 5.77 9.11 -0.32
N MET A 194 6.09 9.56 -1.54
CA MET A 194 7.39 10.19 -1.80
C MET A 194 7.61 11.42 -0.92
N MET A 195 6.67 12.35 -0.91
CA MET A 195 6.78 13.59 -0.13
C MET A 195 6.70 13.32 1.38
N GLY A 196 5.82 12.42 1.81
CA GLY A 196 5.68 12.01 3.21
C GLY A 196 6.93 11.32 3.77
N GLN A 197 7.74 10.70 2.90
CA GLN A 197 9.04 10.10 3.25
C GLN A 197 10.23 11.06 3.02
N GLY A 198 9.96 12.36 2.79
CA GLY A 198 11.00 13.38 2.66
C GLY A 198 11.66 13.46 1.29
N VAL A 199 11.13 12.78 0.26
CA VAL A 199 11.64 12.95 -1.10
C VAL A 199 11.23 14.33 -1.62
N SER A 200 12.18 15.23 -1.77
CA SER A 200 11.99 16.58 -2.32
C SER A 200 12.35 16.63 -3.80
N ALA A 201 11.76 17.57 -4.51
CA ALA A 201 12.08 17.86 -5.90
C ALA A 201 12.99 19.07 -5.99
N ASP A 202 14.00 19.00 -6.89
CA ASP A 202 14.93 20.10 -7.17
C ASP A 202 14.27 21.19 -8.00
N GLN A 203 13.26 20.81 -8.78
CA GLN A 203 12.52 21.68 -9.68
C GLN A 203 11.02 21.37 -9.60
N TYR A 204 10.20 22.25 -10.15
CA TYR A 204 8.76 22.05 -10.31
C TYR A 204 8.35 22.17 -11.78
N PRO A 205 7.18 21.64 -12.18
CA PRO A 205 6.71 21.75 -13.56
C PRO A 205 6.56 23.21 -14.00
N PHE A 206 7.13 23.57 -15.13
CA PHE A 206 7.17 24.96 -15.65
C PHE A 206 5.77 25.59 -15.81
N PHE A 207 4.72 24.80 -15.88
CA PHE A 207 3.34 25.32 -15.92
C PHE A 207 2.97 26.16 -14.69
N ALA A 208 3.65 25.97 -13.57
CA ALA A 208 3.48 26.83 -12.40
C ALA A 208 3.93 28.27 -12.68
N ASP A 209 4.94 28.46 -13.51
CA ASP A 209 5.45 29.80 -13.89
C ASP A 209 4.56 30.53 -14.89
N ILE A 210 3.71 29.79 -15.63
CA ILE A 210 2.77 30.37 -16.60
C ILE A 210 1.48 30.79 -15.89
N ALA A 211 1.24 30.32 -14.68
CA ALA A 211 0.08 30.72 -13.91
C ALA A 211 0.12 32.24 -13.67
N LYS A 212 -1.01 32.91 -13.84
CA LYS A 212 -1.11 34.34 -13.49
C LYS A 212 -0.81 34.50 -12.02
N GLU A 213 -0.13 35.59 -11.66
CA GLU A 213 0.12 35.99 -10.30
C GLU A 213 -1.15 35.90 -9.44
N GLY A 214 -1.08 35.28 -8.29
CA GLY A 214 -2.23 35.05 -7.40
C GLY A 214 -3.14 33.85 -7.75
N LEU A 215 -3.03 33.24 -8.93
CA LEU A 215 -3.90 32.14 -9.32
C LEU A 215 -3.61 30.88 -8.51
N LEU A 216 -2.36 30.64 -8.18
CA LEU A 216 -1.94 29.48 -7.39
C LEU A 216 -2.39 29.62 -5.93
N GLU A 217 -2.21 30.81 -5.35
CA GLU A 217 -2.67 31.13 -3.99
C GLU A 217 -4.18 31.02 -3.89
N ASP A 218 -4.92 31.56 -4.86
CA ASP A 218 -6.38 31.45 -4.93
C ASP A 218 -6.83 29.98 -5.03
N TYR A 219 -6.15 29.18 -5.86
CA TYR A 219 -6.46 27.76 -6.00
C TYR A 219 -6.21 26.99 -4.69
N MET A 220 -5.05 27.21 -4.08
CA MET A 220 -4.69 26.57 -2.81
C MET A 220 -5.64 27.01 -1.69
N GLY A 221 -6.00 28.28 -1.63
CA GLY A 221 -6.98 28.81 -0.67
C GLY A 221 -8.35 28.15 -0.83
N LYS A 222 -8.84 28.01 -2.06
CA LYS A 222 -10.10 27.30 -2.33
C LYS A 222 -10.04 25.82 -1.98
N LEU A 223 -8.91 25.16 -2.27
CA LEU A 223 -8.71 23.76 -1.95
C LEU A 223 -8.74 23.52 -0.42
N LEU A 224 -8.03 24.36 0.34
CA LEU A 224 -8.04 24.31 1.80
C LEU A 224 -9.44 24.55 2.37
N GLN A 225 -10.16 25.56 1.88
CA GLN A 225 -11.54 25.82 2.29
C GLN A 225 -12.46 24.64 1.99
N THR A 226 -12.28 23.98 0.85
CA THR A 226 -13.06 22.78 0.50
C THR A 226 -12.79 21.66 1.51
N TYR A 227 -11.52 21.39 1.84
CA TYR A 227 -11.18 20.38 2.83
C TYR A 227 -11.71 20.69 4.23
N GLU A 228 -11.63 21.95 4.66
CA GLU A 228 -12.20 22.39 5.93
C GLU A 228 -13.72 22.19 5.97
N GLN A 229 -14.43 22.53 4.90
CA GLN A 229 -15.87 22.30 4.79
C GLN A 229 -16.25 20.82 4.78
N GLU A 230 -15.50 19.99 4.05
CA GLU A 230 -15.71 18.55 4.05
C GLU A 230 -15.47 17.94 5.42
N LEU A 231 -14.41 18.35 6.12
CA LEU A 231 -14.13 17.91 7.49
C LEU A 231 -15.26 18.24 8.46
N LEU A 232 -15.84 19.46 8.35
CA LEU A 232 -16.98 19.87 9.17
C LEU A 232 -18.27 19.08 8.88
N GLN A 233 -18.40 18.55 7.64
CA GLN A 233 -19.54 17.72 7.23
C GLN A 233 -19.34 16.23 7.51
N MET A 234 -18.09 15.80 7.75
CA MET A 234 -17.81 14.41 8.12
C MET A 234 -18.48 14.09 9.45
N LYS A 235 -19.38 13.12 9.42
CA LYS A 235 -19.96 12.58 10.66
C LYS A 235 -18.87 11.87 11.44
N GLU A 236 -18.92 11.95 12.76
CA GLU A 236 -18.10 11.08 13.60
C GLU A 236 -18.29 9.62 13.16
N HIS A 237 -17.18 8.90 13.05
CA HIS A 237 -17.23 7.50 12.68
C HIS A 237 -17.98 6.70 13.74
N SER A 238 -19.23 6.38 13.46
CA SER A 238 -20.03 5.49 14.30
C SER A 238 -19.95 4.08 13.74
N PRO A 239 -19.68 3.06 14.57
CA PRO A 239 -19.72 1.68 14.10
C PRO A 239 -21.12 1.39 13.54
N PRO A 240 -21.23 0.59 12.47
CA PRO A 240 -22.52 0.18 11.94
C PRO A 240 -23.30 -0.51 13.06
N GLN A 241 -24.52 -0.03 13.32
CA GLN A 241 -25.43 -0.74 14.21
C GLN A 241 -25.74 -2.06 13.53
N LEU A 242 -25.17 -3.15 14.02
CA LEU A 242 -25.58 -4.49 13.64
C LEU A 242 -27.03 -4.63 14.10
N SER A 243 -27.97 -4.58 13.15
CA SER A 243 -29.37 -4.98 13.39
C SER A 243 -29.34 -6.43 13.86
N SER A 244 -29.73 -6.61 15.11
CA SER A 244 -29.97 -7.91 15.77
C SER A 244 -30.93 -8.81 15.00
#